data_2c21be7d167a3a9e6e8216045363d98d
#
_entry.id   2c21be7d167a3a9e6e8216045363d98d
#
_cell.length_a   1.000
_cell.length_b   1.000
_cell.length_c   1.000
_cell.angle_alpha   90.00
_cell.angle_beta   90.00
_cell.angle_gamma   90.00
#
_symmetry.space_group_name_H-M   'P 1'
#
loop_
_entity.id
_entity.type
_entity.pdbx_description
1 polymer ?
#
loop_
_entity_poly.entity_id
_entity_poly.type
_entity_poly.pdbx_seq_one_letter_code
_entity_poly.pdbx_strand_id
1 'polypeptide(L)'
;MSPGSWDYWAEIGQGFVDAVLLLVTGDPETWAIIRQSLLISISATLASMVLGVPLGAWLAHARFPGRGVVLAICNTGFGLPPVVVGLVLSILLLRHGPLGFLNLRFTPSAMIIGQFILSLPIVINLTVVALQQLNPKLRLQIRALGASRWQTLWLLGREIRLPLLVAYMAGFGAVVSEVGASQMLGGNLPGSTRVLTTAIVMETGMGHYDRAMAYGIVLLMLVALVVGLLTWAQQNDGHR
;
A
#
# COMPACT_ATOMS: atom_id res chain seq x y z
N MET A 1 20.59 -6.94 -43.84
CA MET A 1 19.84 -6.06 -42.91
C MET A 1 20.42 -6.32 -41.54
N SER A 2 21.22 -5.41 -41.01
CA SER A 2 21.71 -5.48 -39.65
C SER A 2 20.48 -5.44 -38.68
N PRO A 3 20.44 -6.27 -37.63
CA PRO A 3 19.42 -6.12 -36.62
C PRO A 3 19.58 -4.71 -36.03
N GLY A 4 18.54 -3.88 -36.25
CA GLY A 4 18.55 -2.46 -35.93
C GLY A 4 18.91 -2.22 -34.46
N SER A 5 19.70 -1.19 -34.27
CA SER A 5 19.83 -0.54 -32.96
C SER A 5 18.42 -0.27 -32.44
N TRP A 6 18.01 -1.03 -31.46
CA TRP A 6 16.76 -0.76 -30.70
C TRP A 6 16.89 0.65 -30.19
N ASP A 7 16.06 1.55 -30.71
CA ASP A 7 16.03 2.92 -30.21
C ASP A 7 15.19 2.94 -28.93
N TYR A 8 15.82 2.48 -27.83
CA TYR A 8 15.18 2.40 -26.52
C TYR A 8 14.58 3.73 -26.07
N TRP A 9 15.18 4.86 -26.52
CA TRP A 9 14.65 6.19 -26.20
C TRP A 9 13.36 6.50 -26.96
N ALA A 10 13.25 6.03 -28.21
CA ALA A 10 12.02 6.15 -28.99
C ALA A 10 10.90 5.30 -28.38
N GLU A 11 11.18 4.07 -27.93
CA GLU A 11 10.19 3.22 -27.24
C GLU A 11 9.71 3.84 -25.93
N ILE A 12 10.61 4.40 -25.12
CA ILE A 12 10.25 5.11 -23.88
C ILE A 12 9.39 6.35 -24.20
N GLY A 13 9.81 7.11 -25.22
CA GLY A 13 9.06 8.29 -25.69
C GLY A 13 7.66 7.93 -26.19
N GLN A 14 7.55 6.85 -26.98
CA GLN A 14 6.27 6.35 -27.46
C GLN A 14 5.37 5.88 -26.32
N GLY A 15 5.93 5.12 -25.36
CA GLY A 15 5.19 4.69 -24.17
C GLY A 15 4.62 5.85 -23.36
N PHE A 16 5.31 7.01 -23.31
CA PHE A 16 4.79 8.22 -22.67
C PHE A 16 3.61 8.81 -23.45
N VAL A 17 3.73 8.90 -24.78
CA VAL A 17 2.64 9.37 -25.65
C VAL A 17 1.42 8.46 -25.51
N ASP A 18 1.63 7.15 -25.55
CA ASP A 18 0.57 6.16 -25.43
C ASP A 18 -0.10 6.21 -24.03
N ALA A 19 0.67 6.40 -22.95
CA ALA A 19 0.12 6.60 -21.62
C ALA A 19 -0.82 7.81 -21.56
N VAL A 20 -0.41 8.95 -22.13
CA VAL A 20 -1.22 10.16 -22.20
C VAL A 20 -2.46 9.93 -23.07
N LEU A 21 -2.31 9.28 -24.22
CA LEU A 21 -3.43 8.96 -25.11
C LEU A 21 -4.46 8.06 -24.41
N LEU A 22 -4.04 6.98 -23.77
CA LEU A 22 -4.93 6.07 -23.02
C LEU A 22 -5.73 6.79 -21.94
N LEU A 23 -5.12 7.76 -21.25
CA LEU A 23 -5.80 8.55 -20.23
C LEU A 23 -6.78 9.56 -20.84
N VAL A 24 -6.36 10.29 -21.90
CA VAL A 24 -7.17 11.36 -22.53
C VAL A 24 -8.29 10.80 -23.38
N THR A 25 -8.07 9.70 -24.10
CA THR A 25 -9.12 9.05 -24.91
C THR A 25 -10.15 8.31 -24.05
N GLY A 26 -9.86 8.12 -22.77
CA GLY A 26 -10.79 7.47 -21.85
C GLY A 26 -10.91 5.97 -22.11
N ASP A 27 -9.81 5.29 -22.49
CA ASP A 27 -9.81 3.85 -22.75
C ASP A 27 -10.46 3.07 -21.58
N PRO A 28 -11.59 2.38 -21.81
CA PRO A 28 -12.37 1.77 -20.73
C PRO A 28 -11.58 0.69 -19.96
N GLU A 29 -10.70 -0.04 -20.64
CA GLU A 29 -9.88 -1.08 -19.99
C GLU A 29 -8.85 -0.44 -19.07
N THR A 30 -8.13 0.57 -19.53
CA THR A 30 -7.15 1.31 -18.74
C THR A 30 -7.77 1.94 -17.50
N TRP A 31 -8.93 2.60 -17.64
CA TRP A 31 -9.63 3.19 -16.52
C TRP A 31 -10.16 2.16 -15.51
N ALA A 32 -10.61 1.00 -16.00
CA ALA A 32 -10.99 -0.10 -15.11
C ALA A 32 -9.81 -0.61 -14.29
N ILE A 33 -8.64 -0.76 -14.92
CA ILE A 33 -7.39 -1.19 -14.26
C ILE A 33 -6.93 -0.15 -13.23
N ILE A 34 -6.95 1.15 -13.56
CA ILE A 34 -6.62 2.24 -12.64
C ILE A 34 -7.55 2.24 -11.42
N ARG A 35 -8.86 2.19 -11.67
CA ARG A 35 -9.86 2.15 -10.60
C ARG A 35 -9.64 0.96 -9.68
N GLN A 36 -9.36 -0.21 -10.24
CA GLN A 36 -9.14 -1.43 -9.47
C GLN A 36 -7.85 -1.34 -8.63
N SER A 37 -6.78 -0.81 -9.21
CA SER A 37 -5.51 -0.56 -8.50
C SER A 37 -5.71 0.36 -7.30
N LEU A 38 -6.40 1.48 -7.50
CA LEU A 38 -6.71 2.44 -6.43
C LEU A 38 -7.61 1.82 -5.36
N LEU A 39 -8.71 1.16 -5.77
CA LEU A 39 -9.66 0.56 -4.85
C LEU A 39 -8.97 -0.44 -3.91
N ILE A 40 -8.17 -1.36 -4.47
CA ILE A 40 -7.50 -2.39 -3.69
C ILE A 40 -6.46 -1.76 -2.76
N SER A 41 -5.56 -0.91 -3.30
CA SER A 41 -4.45 -0.36 -2.51
C SER A 41 -4.91 0.64 -1.45
N ILE A 42 -5.88 1.51 -1.76
CA ILE A 42 -6.45 2.45 -0.79
C ILE A 42 -7.21 1.69 0.31
N SER A 43 -8.05 0.72 -0.05
CA SER A 43 -8.82 -0.06 0.92
C SER A 43 -7.90 -0.83 1.87
N ALA A 44 -6.86 -1.49 1.34
CA ALA A 44 -5.88 -2.22 2.13
C ALA A 44 -5.12 -1.30 3.09
N THR A 45 -4.66 -0.14 2.60
CA THR A 45 -3.91 0.82 3.41
C THR A 45 -4.79 1.46 4.47
N LEU A 46 -6.03 1.83 4.15
CA LEU A 46 -6.98 2.36 5.12
C LEU A 46 -7.30 1.33 6.22
N ALA A 47 -7.53 0.07 5.85
CA ALA A 47 -7.72 -1.00 6.84
C ALA A 47 -6.49 -1.14 7.74
N SER A 48 -5.28 -1.02 7.16
CA SER A 48 -4.03 -1.04 7.93
C SER A 48 -3.89 0.17 8.86
N MET A 49 -4.37 1.34 8.47
CA MET A 49 -4.40 2.52 9.35
C MET A 49 -5.38 2.31 10.51
N VAL A 50 -6.59 1.83 10.22
CA VAL A 50 -7.65 1.60 11.23
C VAL A 50 -7.20 0.63 12.32
N LEU A 51 -6.47 -0.43 11.96
CA LEU A 51 -5.98 -1.42 12.92
C LEU A 51 -4.54 -1.15 13.38
N GLY A 52 -3.66 -0.73 12.49
CA GLY A 52 -2.24 -0.54 12.76
C GLY A 52 -1.96 0.64 13.68
N VAL A 53 -2.70 1.75 13.55
CA VAL A 53 -2.51 2.92 14.41
C VAL A 53 -2.87 2.61 15.87
N PRO A 54 -4.04 2.03 16.21
CA PRO A 54 -4.35 1.62 17.58
C PRO A 54 -3.36 0.58 18.13
N LEU A 55 -2.98 -0.43 17.33
CA LEU A 55 -2.01 -1.44 17.73
C LEU A 55 -0.62 -0.84 17.97
N GLY A 56 -0.16 0.05 17.09
CA GLY A 56 1.09 0.77 17.24
C GLY A 56 1.09 1.67 18.47
N ALA A 57 -0.03 2.39 18.71
CA ALA A 57 -0.18 3.23 19.90
C ALA A 57 -0.18 2.40 21.18
N TRP A 58 -0.83 1.25 21.19
CA TRP A 58 -0.78 0.32 22.31
C TRP A 58 0.65 -0.19 22.53
N LEU A 59 1.33 -0.68 21.48
CA LEU A 59 2.71 -1.18 21.53
C LEU A 59 3.72 -0.10 21.96
N ALA A 60 3.54 1.16 21.57
CA ALA A 60 4.41 2.25 21.99
C ALA A 60 4.40 2.45 23.51
N HIS A 61 3.27 2.19 24.16
CA HIS A 61 3.07 2.48 25.58
C HIS A 61 3.01 1.23 26.48
N ALA A 62 2.75 0.05 25.92
CA ALA A 62 2.62 -1.19 26.67
C ALA A 62 3.96 -1.64 27.26
N ARG A 63 3.90 -2.15 28.50
CA ARG A 63 5.03 -2.77 29.19
C ARG A 63 4.64 -4.20 29.54
N PHE A 64 5.11 -5.17 28.78
CA PHE A 64 4.87 -6.59 29.04
C PHE A 64 6.11 -7.41 28.63
N PRO A 65 6.32 -8.59 29.25
CA PRO A 65 7.38 -9.49 28.85
C PRO A 65 7.15 -9.94 27.40
N GLY A 66 8.19 -9.92 26.54
CA GLY A 66 8.06 -10.24 25.11
C GLY A 66 7.72 -9.07 24.18
N ARG A 67 7.52 -7.83 24.68
CA ARG A 67 7.30 -6.65 23.83
C ARG A 67 8.37 -6.49 22.75
N GLY A 68 9.66 -6.75 23.10
CA GLY A 68 10.75 -6.68 22.14
C GLY A 68 10.59 -7.68 20.99
N VAL A 69 10.09 -8.88 21.28
CA VAL A 69 9.83 -9.91 20.26
C VAL A 69 8.69 -9.45 19.32
N VAL A 70 7.61 -8.91 19.86
CA VAL A 70 6.50 -8.40 19.05
C VAL A 70 6.97 -7.26 18.13
N LEU A 71 7.78 -6.34 18.67
CA LEU A 71 8.37 -5.26 17.85
C LEU A 71 9.32 -5.82 16.79
N ALA A 72 10.12 -6.84 17.11
CA ALA A 72 10.99 -7.49 16.13
C ALA A 72 10.19 -8.16 15.02
N ILE A 73 9.06 -8.83 15.34
CA ILE A 73 8.15 -9.41 14.35
C ILE A 73 7.56 -8.30 13.45
N CYS A 74 7.08 -7.20 14.03
CA CYS A 74 6.60 -6.08 13.26
C CYS A 74 7.69 -5.47 12.37
N ASN A 75 8.93 -5.33 12.88
CA ASN A 75 10.06 -4.84 12.09
C ASN A 75 10.42 -5.80 10.95
N THR A 76 10.38 -7.11 11.19
CA THR A 76 10.57 -8.13 10.15
C THR A 76 9.48 -8.02 9.07
N GLY A 77 8.30 -7.52 9.44
CA GLY A 77 7.19 -7.27 8.52
C GLY A 77 7.52 -6.32 7.37
N PHE A 78 8.49 -5.40 7.52
CA PHE A 78 9.01 -4.59 6.41
C PHE A 78 9.70 -5.44 5.33
N GLY A 79 10.28 -6.56 5.72
CA GLY A 79 10.99 -7.48 4.83
C GLY A 79 10.19 -8.72 4.44
N LEU A 80 8.88 -8.76 4.72
CA LEU A 80 8.04 -9.89 4.32
C LEU A 80 8.04 -10.02 2.79
N PRO A 81 8.47 -11.18 2.25
CA PRO A 81 8.41 -11.40 0.80
C PRO A 81 6.94 -11.47 0.36
N PRO A 82 6.46 -10.53 -0.47
CA PRO A 82 5.05 -10.46 -0.83
C PRO A 82 4.53 -11.72 -1.53
N VAL A 83 5.40 -12.34 -2.34
CA VAL A 83 5.08 -13.60 -3.03
C VAL A 83 4.79 -14.72 -2.03
N VAL A 84 5.51 -14.77 -0.90
CA VAL A 84 5.26 -15.77 0.16
C VAL A 84 3.92 -15.52 0.83
N VAL A 85 3.59 -14.26 1.14
CA VAL A 85 2.27 -13.88 1.68
C VAL A 85 1.16 -14.28 0.71
N GLY A 86 1.31 -13.97 -0.57
CA GLY A 86 0.37 -14.36 -1.62
C GLY A 86 0.21 -15.88 -1.73
N LEU A 87 1.32 -16.63 -1.68
CA LEU A 87 1.31 -18.08 -1.74
C LEU A 87 0.56 -18.69 -0.54
N VAL A 88 0.93 -18.30 0.67
CA VAL A 88 0.31 -18.82 1.91
C VAL A 88 -1.19 -18.54 1.91
N LEU A 89 -1.59 -17.29 1.61
CA LEU A 89 -3.00 -16.94 1.55
C LEU A 89 -3.73 -17.69 0.42
N SER A 90 -3.11 -17.87 -0.75
CA SER A 90 -3.69 -18.64 -1.84
C SER A 90 -3.96 -20.08 -1.43
N ILE A 91 -3.03 -20.72 -0.69
CA ILE A 91 -3.21 -22.10 -0.17
C ILE A 91 -4.35 -22.14 0.85
N LEU A 92 -4.40 -21.17 1.78
CA LEU A 92 -5.48 -21.09 2.77
C LEU A 92 -6.85 -20.90 2.13
N LEU A 93 -6.93 -20.16 1.02
CA LEU A 93 -8.15 -19.84 0.28
C LEU A 93 -8.51 -20.89 -0.81
N LEU A 94 -7.70 -21.95 -0.99
CA LEU A 94 -8.07 -23.06 -1.87
C LEU A 94 -9.41 -23.66 -1.45
N ARG A 95 -10.17 -24.19 -2.42
CA ARG A 95 -11.51 -24.79 -2.16
C ARG A 95 -11.49 -25.84 -1.04
N HIS A 96 -10.39 -26.58 -0.93
CA HIS A 96 -10.17 -27.58 0.12
C HIS A 96 -9.28 -27.06 1.27
N GLY A 97 -8.91 -25.79 1.24
CA GLY A 97 -8.14 -25.13 2.30
C GLY A 97 -9.00 -24.71 3.48
N PRO A 98 -8.41 -24.36 4.61
CA PRO A 98 -9.13 -24.04 5.85
C PRO A 98 -10.05 -22.80 5.72
N LEU A 99 -9.77 -21.88 4.81
CA LEU A 99 -10.58 -20.70 4.52
C LEU A 99 -11.32 -20.79 3.17
N GLY A 100 -11.33 -21.96 2.54
CA GLY A 100 -11.95 -22.18 1.23
C GLY A 100 -13.46 -21.91 1.20
N PHE A 101 -14.13 -22.05 2.35
CA PHE A 101 -15.57 -21.76 2.50
C PHE A 101 -15.90 -20.27 2.25
N LEU A 102 -14.93 -19.37 2.36
CA LEU A 102 -15.11 -17.93 2.08
C LEU A 102 -15.24 -17.62 0.58
N ASN A 103 -14.81 -18.54 -0.31
CA ASN A 103 -14.82 -18.37 -1.77
C ASN A 103 -14.16 -17.05 -2.26
N LEU A 104 -13.08 -16.62 -1.60
CA LEU A 104 -12.42 -15.35 -1.87
C LEU A 104 -11.33 -15.44 -2.94
N ARG A 105 -10.88 -16.63 -3.33
CA ARG A 105 -9.79 -16.77 -4.30
C ARG A 105 -10.14 -16.10 -5.61
N PHE A 106 -9.18 -15.38 -6.18
CA PHE A 106 -9.32 -14.59 -7.41
C PHE A 106 -10.39 -13.49 -7.31
N THR A 107 -10.50 -12.88 -6.15
CA THR A 107 -11.38 -11.73 -5.92
C THR A 107 -10.58 -10.51 -5.45
N PRO A 108 -11.11 -9.29 -5.66
CA PRO A 108 -10.51 -8.08 -5.11
C PRO A 108 -10.35 -8.13 -3.57
N SER A 109 -11.27 -8.78 -2.87
CA SER A 109 -11.21 -8.95 -1.41
C SER A 109 -9.99 -9.76 -0.96
N ALA A 110 -9.62 -10.84 -1.67
CA ALA A 110 -8.40 -11.58 -1.38
C ALA A 110 -7.15 -10.71 -1.57
N MET A 111 -7.12 -9.89 -2.63
CA MET A 111 -6.01 -8.96 -2.87
C MET A 111 -5.93 -7.90 -1.76
N ILE A 112 -7.06 -7.33 -1.33
CA ILE A 112 -7.12 -6.38 -0.21
C ILE A 112 -6.56 -7.00 1.06
N ILE A 113 -6.93 -8.25 1.38
CA ILE A 113 -6.40 -8.98 2.55
C ILE A 113 -4.89 -9.17 2.44
N GLY A 114 -4.39 -9.59 1.29
CA GLY A 114 -2.95 -9.76 1.07
C GLY A 114 -2.18 -8.46 1.23
N GLN A 115 -2.65 -7.39 0.60
CA GLN A 115 -2.04 -6.07 0.71
C GLN A 115 -2.17 -5.46 2.12
N PHE A 116 -3.27 -5.73 2.82
CA PHE A 116 -3.43 -5.37 4.22
C PHE A 116 -2.37 -6.02 5.11
N ILE A 117 -2.10 -7.32 4.95
CA ILE A 117 -1.07 -8.05 5.71
C ILE A 117 0.32 -7.47 5.46
N LEU A 118 0.60 -7.00 4.24
CA LEU A 118 1.88 -6.38 3.89
C LEU A 118 2.03 -4.95 4.45
N SER A 119 0.97 -4.15 4.41
CA SER A 119 1.02 -2.76 4.87
C SER A 119 0.86 -2.60 6.39
N LEU A 120 0.19 -3.53 7.06
CA LEU A 120 -0.08 -3.46 8.50
C LEU A 120 1.18 -3.30 9.38
N PRO A 121 2.26 -4.10 9.20
CA PRO A 121 3.49 -3.93 9.96
C PRO A 121 4.14 -2.56 9.74
N ILE A 122 4.08 -2.04 8.52
CA ILE A 122 4.61 -0.72 8.16
C ILE A 122 3.91 0.36 8.99
N VAL A 123 2.58 0.34 9.01
CA VAL A 123 1.78 1.30 9.77
C VAL A 123 2.01 1.18 11.27
N ILE A 124 2.05 -0.06 11.81
CA ILE A 124 2.32 -0.29 13.23
C ILE A 124 3.66 0.32 13.63
N ASN A 125 4.72 0.01 12.89
CA ASN A 125 6.07 0.46 13.21
C ASN A 125 6.21 1.98 13.12
N LEU A 126 5.72 2.59 12.05
CA LEU A 126 5.80 4.04 11.89
C LEU A 126 4.98 4.77 12.98
N THR A 127 3.85 4.18 13.41
CA THR A 127 3.08 4.72 14.53
C THR A 127 3.85 4.59 15.85
N VAL A 128 4.50 3.46 16.10
CA VAL A 128 5.35 3.27 17.30
C VAL A 128 6.46 4.30 17.33
N VAL A 129 7.19 4.45 16.23
CA VAL A 129 8.30 5.41 16.10
C VAL A 129 7.80 6.85 16.33
N ALA A 130 6.70 7.24 15.68
CA ALA A 130 6.12 8.56 15.82
C ALA A 130 5.77 8.90 17.29
N LEU A 131 5.16 7.95 18.01
CA LEU A 131 4.80 8.15 19.41
C LEU A 131 6.01 8.15 20.36
N GLN A 132 7.06 7.39 20.03
CA GLN A 132 8.30 7.36 20.81
C GLN A 132 9.16 8.62 20.64
N GLN A 133 9.02 9.32 19.52
CA GLN A 133 9.69 10.60 19.26
C GLN A 133 9.03 11.78 19.99
N LEU A 134 7.81 11.63 20.47
CA LEU A 134 7.16 12.67 21.26
C LEU A 134 7.87 12.90 22.58
N ASN A 135 7.93 14.18 23.01
CA ASN A 135 8.50 14.54 24.31
C ASN A 135 7.76 13.78 25.43
N PRO A 136 8.49 12.99 26.25
CA PRO A 136 7.87 12.22 27.34
C PRO A 136 7.08 13.09 28.33
N LYS A 137 7.45 14.38 28.47
CA LYS A 137 6.76 15.33 29.34
C LYS A 137 5.37 15.72 28.83
N LEU A 138 5.15 15.67 27.50
CA LEU A 138 3.84 16.01 26.91
C LEU A 138 2.70 15.14 27.49
N ARG A 139 2.91 13.84 27.59
CA ARG A 139 1.92 12.92 28.14
C ARG A 139 1.63 13.19 29.63
N LEU A 140 2.68 13.57 30.39
CA LEU A 140 2.52 13.93 31.81
C LEU A 140 1.76 15.24 31.94
N GLN A 141 2.04 16.24 31.12
CA GLN A 141 1.33 17.52 31.09
C GLN A 141 -0.14 17.35 30.76
N ILE A 142 -0.48 16.57 29.71
CA ILE A 142 -1.86 16.27 29.34
C ILE A 142 -2.62 15.64 30.50
N ARG A 143 -2.01 14.70 31.22
CA ARG A 143 -2.61 14.04 32.39
C ARG A 143 -2.72 14.95 33.59
N ALA A 144 -1.73 15.80 33.83
CA ALA A 144 -1.76 16.80 34.93
C ALA A 144 -2.90 17.81 34.77
N LEU A 145 -3.29 18.08 33.50
CA LEU A 145 -4.47 18.90 33.16
C LEU A 145 -5.81 18.15 33.32
N GLY A 146 -5.81 16.93 33.87
CA GLY A 146 -7.03 16.17 34.15
C GLY A 146 -7.60 15.40 32.92
N ALA A 147 -6.86 15.28 31.84
CA ALA A 147 -7.33 14.55 30.66
C ALA A 147 -7.53 13.06 30.96
N SER A 148 -8.68 12.51 30.53
CA SER A 148 -8.98 11.09 30.57
C SER A 148 -8.05 10.29 29.65
N ARG A 149 -8.05 8.95 29.77
CA ARG A 149 -7.23 8.07 28.92
C ARG A 149 -7.56 8.26 27.42
N TRP A 150 -8.84 8.39 27.08
CA TRP A 150 -9.30 8.60 25.71
C TRP A 150 -8.92 9.97 25.18
N GLN A 151 -9.05 11.02 25.99
CA GLN A 151 -8.60 12.37 25.62
C GLN A 151 -7.08 12.41 25.42
N THR A 152 -6.32 11.73 26.28
CA THR A 152 -4.86 11.61 26.11
C THR A 152 -4.49 10.92 24.79
N LEU A 153 -5.14 9.79 24.45
CA LEU A 153 -4.90 9.09 23.19
C LEU A 153 -5.26 9.95 21.98
N TRP A 154 -6.39 10.65 22.05
CA TRP A 154 -6.82 11.53 20.96
C TRP A 154 -5.86 12.72 20.75
N LEU A 155 -5.42 13.36 21.84
CA LEU A 155 -4.45 14.47 21.78
C LEU A 155 -3.10 14.01 21.25
N LEU A 156 -2.59 12.85 21.69
CA LEU A 156 -1.35 12.29 21.17
C LEU A 156 -1.50 11.90 19.69
N GLY A 157 -2.64 11.34 19.28
CA GLY A 157 -2.95 11.04 17.88
C GLY A 157 -2.98 12.30 17.02
N ARG A 158 -3.51 13.41 17.52
CA ARG A 158 -3.50 14.70 16.85
C ARG A 158 -2.08 15.25 16.69
N GLU A 159 -1.23 15.06 17.69
CA GLU A 159 0.18 15.49 17.64
C GLU A 159 0.98 14.74 16.58
N ILE A 160 0.72 13.45 16.42
CA ILE A 160 1.42 12.62 15.41
C ILE A 160 0.69 12.57 14.04
N ARG A 161 -0.28 13.44 13.77
CA ARG A 161 -1.07 13.39 12.53
C ARG A 161 -0.21 13.44 11.26
N LEU A 162 0.85 14.27 11.25
CA LEU A 162 1.76 14.35 10.11
C LEU A 162 2.61 13.06 9.94
N PRO A 163 3.25 12.50 10.99
CA PRO A 163 3.82 11.17 10.95
C PRO A 163 2.83 10.06 10.50
N LEU A 164 1.55 10.15 10.88
CA LEU A 164 0.54 9.19 10.41
C LEU A 164 0.25 9.31 8.91
N LEU A 165 0.30 10.51 8.33
CA LEU A 165 0.26 10.69 6.88
C LEU A 165 1.46 10.02 6.20
N VAL A 166 2.65 10.14 6.78
CA VAL A 166 3.85 9.43 6.28
C VAL A 166 3.66 7.91 6.36
N ALA A 167 3.07 7.41 7.44
CA ALA A 167 2.76 5.98 7.59
C ALA A 167 1.78 5.50 6.51
N TYR A 168 0.76 6.32 6.20
CA TYR A 168 -0.17 6.03 5.10
C TYR A 168 0.55 6.01 3.75
N MET A 169 1.35 7.04 3.43
CA MET A 169 2.11 7.11 2.17
C MET A 169 3.04 5.91 1.99
N ALA A 170 3.75 5.53 3.06
CA ALA A 170 4.65 4.38 3.04
C ALA A 170 3.88 3.06 2.82
N GLY A 171 2.77 2.85 3.54
CA GLY A 171 1.91 1.68 3.38
C GLY A 171 1.29 1.61 1.98
N PHE A 172 0.73 2.72 1.48
CA PHE A 172 0.16 2.81 0.14
C PHE A 172 1.21 2.55 -0.95
N GLY A 173 2.37 3.21 -0.87
CA GLY A 173 3.46 3.03 -1.83
C GLY A 173 3.94 1.58 -1.91
N ALA A 174 4.07 0.91 -0.76
CA ALA A 174 4.46 -0.49 -0.70
C ALA A 174 3.46 -1.41 -1.39
N VAL A 175 2.15 -1.18 -1.22
CA VAL A 175 1.12 -2.10 -1.75
C VAL A 175 0.67 -1.78 -3.16
N VAL A 176 0.69 -0.51 -3.59
CA VAL A 176 0.31 -0.13 -4.95
C VAL A 176 1.30 -0.63 -6.01
N SER A 177 2.56 -0.78 -5.63
CA SER A 177 3.64 -1.31 -6.48
C SER A 177 3.76 -2.85 -6.42
N GLU A 178 2.92 -3.52 -5.61
CA GLU A 178 3.03 -4.94 -5.35
C GLU A 178 2.49 -5.79 -6.52
N VAL A 179 3.30 -6.73 -6.98
CA VAL A 179 2.98 -7.64 -8.09
C VAL A 179 2.66 -9.05 -7.61
N GLY A 180 3.55 -9.63 -6.80
CA GLY A 180 3.57 -11.05 -6.50
C GLY A 180 2.34 -11.55 -5.74
N ALA A 181 1.99 -10.87 -4.64
CA ALA A 181 0.78 -11.19 -3.88
C ALA A 181 -0.47 -10.91 -4.72
N SER A 182 -0.49 -9.79 -5.47
CA SER A 182 -1.61 -9.42 -6.34
C SER A 182 -1.84 -10.46 -7.43
N GLN A 183 -0.78 -10.97 -8.07
CA GLN A 183 -0.87 -12.02 -9.08
C GLN A 183 -1.39 -13.34 -8.51
N MET A 184 -0.89 -13.75 -7.33
CA MET A 184 -1.29 -15.02 -6.69
C MET A 184 -2.72 -15.01 -6.18
N LEU A 185 -3.16 -13.91 -5.60
CA LEU A 185 -4.49 -13.78 -4.98
C LEU A 185 -5.57 -13.38 -5.98
N GLY A 186 -5.20 -12.54 -6.96
CA GLY A 186 -6.14 -11.98 -7.94
C GLY A 186 -6.20 -12.76 -9.25
N GLY A 187 -5.09 -13.37 -9.69
CA GLY A 187 -5.04 -14.10 -10.96
C GLY A 187 -5.16 -13.24 -12.21
N ASN A 188 -5.02 -11.92 -12.11
CA ASN A 188 -5.02 -10.96 -13.24
C ASN A 188 -6.25 -11.03 -14.15
N LEU A 189 -7.45 -11.21 -13.57
CA LEU A 189 -8.71 -11.35 -14.34
C LEU A 189 -9.17 -9.98 -14.88
N PRO A 190 -9.44 -9.86 -16.21
CA PRO A 190 -9.95 -8.63 -16.81
C PRO A 190 -11.24 -8.15 -16.14
N GLY A 191 -11.33 -6.83 -15.90
CA GLY A 191 -12.53 -6.20 -15.33
C GLY A 191 -12.78 -6.50 -13.84
N SER A 192 -11.96 -7.35 -13.19
CA SER A 192 -12.15 -7.75 -11.80
C SER A 192 -10.91 -7.58 -10.93
N THR A 193 -9.83 -8.31 -11.20
CA THR A 193 -8.64 -8.35 -10.35
C THR A 193 -7.37 -7.85 -11.06
N ARG A 194 -7.48 -7.49 -12.35
CA ARG A 194 -6.36 -6.88 -13.07
C ARG A 194 -6.06 -5.50 -12.50
N VAL A 195 -4.82 -5.29 -12.06
CA VAL A 195 -4.27 -4.03 -11.57
C VAL A 195 -3.09 -3.61 -12.44
N LEU A 196 -2.65 -2.35 -12.36
CA LEU A 196 -1.58 -1.82 -13.21
C LEU A 196 -0.32 -2.69 -13.17
N THR A 197 0.12 -3.11 -11.98
CA THR A 197 1.32 -3.94 -11.82
C THR A 197 1.20 -5.31 -12.48
N THR A 198 0.06 -5.97 -12.37
CA THR A 198 -0.17 -7.28 -13.01
C THR A 198 -0.40 -7.14 -14.51
N ALA A 199 -0.97 -6.03 -14.98
CA ALA A 199 -1.09 -5.70 -16.39
C ALA A 199 0.29 -5.47 -17.04
N ILE A 200 1.18 -4.73 -16.39
CA ILE A 200 2.57 -4.51 -16.85
C ILE A 200 3.27 -5.85 -17.07
N VAL A 201 3.22 -6.75 -16.09
CA VAL A 201 3.87 -8.08 -16.19
C VAL A 201 3.26 -8.91 -17.31
N MET A 202 1.94 -8.86 -17.48
CA MET A 202 1.24 -9.58 -18.56
C MET A 202 1.66 -9.06 -19.94
N GLU A 203 1.59 -7.75 -20.18
CA GLU A 203 1.95 -7.15 -21.45
C GLU A 203 3.43 -7.38 -21.81
N THR A 204 4.31 -7.27 -20.81
CA THR A 204 5.73 -7.60 -20.96
C THR A 204 5.92 -9.07 -21.35
N GLY A 205 5.18 -9.99 -20.72
CA GLY A 205 5.24 -11.42 -21.04
C GLY A 205 4.70 -11.77 -22.43
N MET A 206 3.82 -10.93 -22.99
CA MET A 206 3.31 -11.05 -24.37
C MET A 206 4.22 -10.37 -25.40
N GLY A 207 5.25 -9.62 -24.99
CA GLY A 207 6.13 -8.86 -25.87
C GLY A 207 5.57 -7.50 -26.29
N HIS A 208 4.45 -7.04 -25.69
CA HIS A 208 3.86 -5.73 -25.94
C HIS A 208 4.50 -4.67 -25.04
N TYR A 209 5.77 -4.36 -25.31
CA TYR A 209 6.56 -3.45 -24.46
C TYR A 209 6.04 -2.00 -24.46
N ASP A 210 5.43 -1.55 -25.56
CA ASP A 210 4.75 -0.27 -25.72
C ASP A 210 3.63 -0.10 -24.68
N ARG A 211 2.72 -1.07 -24.61
CA ARG A 211 1.62 -1.07 -23.61
C ARG A 211 2.12 -1.24 -22.19
N ALA A 212 3.09 -2.13 -21.96
CA ALA A 212 3.69 -2.32 -20.65
C ALA A 212 4.31 -1.01 -20.15
N MET A 213 5.02 -0.28 -21.01
CA MET A 213 5.60 1.03 -20.72
C MET A 213 4.51 2.06 -20.42
N ALA A 214 3.44 2.12 -21.22
CA ALA A 214 2.33 3.01 -21.01
C ALA A 214 1.68 2.79 -19.63
N TYR A 215 1.38 1.53 -19.26
CA TYR A 215 0.85 1.21 -17.92
C TYR A 215 1.84 1.54 -16.80
N GLY A 216 3.15 1.35 -17.03
CA GLY A 216 4.20 1.73 -16.08
C GLY A 216 4.21 3.24 -15.82
N ILE A 217 4.11 4.05 -16.87
CA ILE A 217 4.05 5.52 -16.76
C ILE A 217 2.75 5.95 -16.06
N VAL A 218 1.61 5.33 -16.40
CA VAL A 218 0.33 5.57 -15.70
C VAL A 218 0.44 5.27 -14.22
N LEU A 219 1.08 4.14 -13.84
CA LEU A 219 1.32 3.78 -12.45
C LEU A 219 2.18 4.83 -11.73
N LEU A 220 3.28 5.28 -12.36
CA LEU A 220 4.13 6.33 -11.80
C LEU A 220 3.39 7.65 -11.60
N MET A 221 2.59 8.08 -12.59
CA MET A 221 1.77 9.28 -12.48
C MET A 221 0.74 9.15 -11.35
N LEU A 222 0.10 7.99 -11.22
CA LEU A 222 -0.89 7.73 -10.17
C LEU A 222 -0.26 7.79 -8.78
N VAL A 223 0.89 7.15 -8.58
CA VAL A 223 1.63 7.18 -7.31
C VAL A 223 2.07 8.62 -7.01
N ALA A 224 2.65 9.31 -8.00
CA ALA A 224 3.09 10.71 -7.84
C ALA A 224 1.92 11.63 -7.49
N LEU A 225 0.74 11.44 -8.11
CA LEU A 225 -0.46 12.20 -7.80
C LEU A 225 -0.92 11.98 -6.36
N VAL A 226 -1.09 10.72 -5.95
CA VAL A 226 -1.59 10.38 -4.60
C VAL A 226 -0.62 10.85 -3.53
N VAL A 227 0.68 10.50 -3.67
CA VAL A 227 1.72 10.89 -2.70
C VAL A 227 1.93 12.40 -2.72
N GLY A 228 1.90 13.04 -3.91
CA GLY A 228 2.02 14.48 -4.06
C GLY A 228 0.90 15.26 -3.38
N LEU A 229 -0.35 14.83 -3.52
CA LEU A 229 -1.50 15.43 -2.83
C LEU A 229 -1.39 15.28 -1.31
N LEU A 230 -0.96 14.12 -0.82
CA LEU A 230 -0.75 13.90 0.61
C LEU A 230 0.41 14.75 1.16
N THR A 231 1.49 14.88 0.40
CA THR A 231 2.64 15.73 0.77
C THR A 231 2.23 17.21 0.80
N TRP A 232 1.46 17.65 -0.18
CA TRP A 232 0.92 19.02 -0.18
C TRP A 232 0.02 19.29 1.03
N ALA A 233 -0.88 18.34 1.36
CA ALA A 233 -1.71 18.43 2.56
C ALA A 233 -0.87 18.47 3.85
N GLN A 234 0.20 17.67 3.92
CA GLN A 234 1.15 17.64 5.04
C GLN A 234 1.85 19.00 5.24
N GLN A 235 2.31 19.62 4.16
CA GLN A 235 3.02 20.91 4.23
C GLN A 235 2.10 22.04 4.67
N ASN A 236 0.87 22.07 4.18
CA ASN A 236 -0.10 23.12 4.54
C ASN A 236 -0.55 23.05 6.01
N ASP A 237 -0.58 21.84 6.60
CA ASP A 237 -0.90 21.67 8.02
C ASP A 237 0.28 22.02 8.96
N GLY A 238 1.50 21.91 8.48
CA GLY A 238 2.72 22.27 9.25
C GLY A 238 2.92 23.77 9.46
N HIS A 239 2.21 24.62 8.71
CA HIS A 239 2.25 26.10 8.82
C HIS A 239 1.14 26.70 9.70
N ARG A 240 0.27 25.89 10.29
CA ARG A 240 -0.77 26.27 11.27
C ARG A 240 -0.42 25.79 12.67
#